data_e7165044e24d31595542f2daac8db974
#
_entry.id   e7165044e24d31595542f2daac8db974
#
_cell.length_a   1.000
_cell.length_b   1.000
_cell.length_c   1.000
_cell.angle_alpha   90.00
_cell.angle_beta   90.00
_cell.angle_gamma   90.00
#
_symmetry.space_group_name_H-M   'P 1'
#
loop_
_entity.id
_entity.type
_entity.pdbx_description
1 polymer ?
#
loop_
_entity_poly.entity_id
_entity_poly.type
_entity_poly.pdbx_seq_one_letter_code
_entity_poly.pdbx_strand_id
1 'polypeptide(L)'
;MKQLYLLLITLLVSLSAYAEKSGTCGDNLQWKLTDEGVLTITGTGEMQDWHKSKPSPWHADKSVKQVIIGDGVTTIGSSAFSDCDSLTSVTIPNSVTTIGSSAFELCFSLTSVTIPNSVTTIGYYAFELCFSLTSLTIPNSVTTIGSGAFFSCFSLTSVTIPNSVTTIGSSAFAGCSSLTSVTIGNSVTTIGHGAFYGCSSLTSVTIGNSVTEIGYYAFSGCSSLTSVTIPNSVTTIGYYAFSGCIYNHRTTKTNQKYPSVNL
;
A
#
# COMPACT_ATOMS: atom_id res chain seq x y z
N MET A 1 -6.63 52.08 -34.77
CA MET A 1 -6.13 52.13 -33.37
C MET A 1 -7.05 51.44 -32.37
N LYS A 2 -8.37 51.63 -32.37
CA LYS A 2 -9.29 50.94 -31.43
C LYS A 2 -9.30 49.40 -31.56
N GLN A 3 -9.17 48.84 -32.76
CA GLN A 3 -9.15 47.39 -32.98
C GLN A 3 -7.81 46.75 -32.51
N LEU A 4 -6.70 47.47 -32.61
CA LEU A 4 -5.39 47.01 -32.14
C LEU A 4 -5.35 46.95 -30.60
N TYR A 5 -6.02 47.89 -29.94
CA TYR A 5 -6.16 47.88 -28.46
C TYR A 5 -7.04 46.74 -27.95
N LEU A 6 -8.12 46.39 -28.68
CA LEU A 6 -8.97 45.26 -28.32
C LEU A 6 -8.21 43.91 -28.48
N LEU A 7 -7.39 43.76 -29.53
CA LEU A 7 -6.56 42.57 -29.73
C LEU A 7 -5.46 42.45 -28.66
N LEU A 8 -4.87 43.58 -28.24
CA LEU A 8 -3.88 43.57 -27.15
C LEU A 8 -4.50 43.23 -25.78
N ILE A 9 -5.74 43.69 -25.53
CA ILE A 9 -6.46 43.37 -24.27
C ILE A 9 -6.91 41.92 -24.27
N THR A 10 -7.35 41.36 -25.39
CA THR A 10 -7.70 39.93 -25.48
C THR A 10 -6.48 39.03 -25.41
N LEU A 11 -5.31 39.48 -25.92
CA LEU A 11 -4.06 38.73 -25.76
C LEU A 11 -3.51 38.81 -24.32
N LEU A 12 -3.74 39.92 -23.61
CA LEU A 12 -3.36 40.09 -22.21
C LEU A 12 -4.29 39.34 -21.22
N VAL A 13 -5.55 39.11 -21.60
CA VAL A 13 -6.51 38.34 -20.80
C VAL A 13 -6.30 36.82 -20.98
N SER A 14 -5.68 36.37 -22.09
CA SER A 14 -5.30 34.98 -22.30
C SER A 14 -3.94 34.61 -21.66
N LEU A 15 -3.17 35.57 -21.13
CA LEU A 15 -2.01 35.38 -20.29
C LEU A 15 -2.39 35.60 -18.81
N SER A 16 -3.52 35.12 -18.35
CA SER A 16 -3.59 34.72 -16.93
C SER A 16 -2.62 33.56 -16.79
N ALA A 17 -1.39 33.90 -16.43
CA ALA A 17 -0.41 32.93 -16.01
C ALA A 17 -1.06 32.17 -14.82
N TYR A 18 -1.63 31.01 -15.09
CA TYR A 18 -1.98 30.07 -14.03
C TYR A 18 -0.67 29.86 -13.27
N ALA A 19 -0.63 30.29 -12.02
CA ALA A 19 0.57 30.18 -11.23
C ALA A 19 0.76 28.70 -10.91
N GLU A 20 1.58 28.03 -11.73
CA GLU A 20 2.00 26.67 -11.43
C GLU A 20 2.53 26.62 -10.00
N LYS A 21 1.94 25.77 -9.16
CA LYS A 21 2.43 25.56 -7.80
C LYS A 21 3.74 24.77 -7.88
N SER A 22 4.80 25.24 -7.25
CA SER A 22 6.09 24.57 -7.23
C SER A 22 6.86 24.87 -5.95
N GLY A 23 7.88 24.08 -5.66
CA GLY A 23 8.73 24.24 -4.49
C GLY A 23 9.73 23.11 -4.33
N THR A 24 10.29 22.97 -3.12
CA THR A 24 11.24 21.91 -2.77
C THR A 24 10.58 20.84 -1.91
N CYS A 25 11.06 19.58 -2.02
CA CYS A 25 10.55 18.42 -1.26
C CYS A 25 11.65 17.45 -0.82
N GLY A 26 12.86 17.94 -0.73
CA GLY A 26 14.09 17.29 -0.33
C GLY A 26 15.25 18.23 -0.63
N ASP A 27 16.48 17.87 -0.24
CA ASP A 27 17.64 18.74 -0.40
C ASP A 27 17.90 19.14 -1.86
N ASN A 28 17.74 18.17 -2.79
CA ASN A 28 17.93 18.36 -4.23
C ASN A 28 16.70 17.97 -5.03
N LEU A 29 15.52 17.94 -4.40
CA LEU A 29 14.26 17.61 -5.05
C LEU A 29 13.36 18.83 -5.17
N GLN A 30 12.75 18.95 -6.33
CA GLN A 30 11.76 19.96 -6.63
C GLN A 30 10.44 19.30 -7.04
N TRP A 31 9.36 20.00 -6.79
CA TRP A 31 8.03 19.60 -7.23
C TRP A 31 7.35 20.70 -8.02
N LYS A 32 6.47 20.28 -8.92
CA LYS A 32 5.64 21.14 -9.74
C LYS A 32 4.27 20.48 -9.89
N LEU A 33 3.20 21.26 -9.67
CA LEU A 33 1.82 20.82 -9.85
C LEU A 33 1.18 21.65 -10.97
N THR A 34 0.68 20.97 -11.99
CA THR A 34 -0.02 21.61 -13.11
C THR A 34 -1.52 21.76 -12.82
N ASP A 35 -2.21 22.60 -13.60
CA ASP A 35 -3.66 22.81 -13.48
C ASP A 35 -4.47 21.55 -13.82
N GLU A 36 -3.93 20.64 -14.64
CA GLU A 36 -4.54 19.35 -14.97
C GLU A 36 -4.45 18.36 -13.80
N GLY A 37 -3.70 18.71 -12.75
CA GLY A 37 -3.53 17.90 -11.55
C GLY A 37 -2.38 16.89 -11.62
N VAL A 38 -1.37 17.16 -12.44
CA VAL A 38 -0.15 16.36 -12.51
C VAL A 38 0.90 16.95 -11.56
N LEU A 39 1.23 16.22 -10.51
CA LEU A 39 2.32 16.54 -9.58
C LEU A 39 3.58 15.79 -10.03
N THR A 40 4.59 16.53 -10.44
CA THR A 40 5.89 15.99 -10.85
C THR A 40 6.95 16.27 -9.80
N ILE A 41 7.71 15.26 -9.42
CA ILE A 41 8.87 15.37 -8.53
C ILE A 41 10.14 15.14 -9.37
N THR A 42 11.08 16.07 -9.34
CA THR A 42 12.33 16.01 -10.11
C THR A 42 13.55 16.27 -9.24
N GLY A 43 14.73 15.87 -9.73
CA GLY A 43 15.98 16.01 -9.00
C GLY A 43 16.55 14.67 -8.54
N THR A 44 17.44 14.69 -7.54
CA THR A 44 18.16 13.51 -7.07
C THR A 44 18.17 13.41 -5.56
N GLY A 45 18.07 12.19 -5.02
CA GLY A 45 18.18 11.92 -3.59
C GLY A 45 16.86 11.59 -2.93
N GLU A 46 16.80 11.78 -1.64
CA GLU A 46 15.69 11.39 -0.79
C GLU A 46 14.60 12.46 -0.74
N MET A 47 13.34 12.03 -0.83
CA MET A 47 12.22 12.90 -0.51
C MET A 47 12.15 13.06 1.01
N GLN A 48 11.91 14.30 1.49
CA GLN A 48 11.79 14.53 2.91
C GLN A 48 10.58 13.81 3.51
N ASP A 49 10.62 13.55 4.81
CA ASP A 49 9.50 13.05 5.58
C ASP A 49 8.56 14.19 5.98
N TRP A 50 7.25 13.89 5.94
CA TRP A 50 6.20 14.78 6.44
C TRP A 50 5.43 14.09 7.57
N HIS A 51 4.66 14.86 8.29
CA HIS A 51 3.81 14.39 9.38
C HIS A 51 2.64 15.37 9.60
N LYS A 52 1.63 14.97 10.36
CA LYS A 52 0.38 15.75 10.54
C LYS A 52 0.60 17.21 10.96
N SER A 53 1.63 17.53 11.75
CA SER A 53 1.93 18.92 12.15
C SER A 53 2.76 19.69 11.13
N LYS A 54 3.34 19.03 10.14
CA LYS A 54 4.05 19.62 9.00
C LYS A 54 3.76 18.78 7.75
N PRO A 55 2.57 18.91 7.17
CA PRO A 55 2.17 18.12 6.01
C PRO A 55 2.93 18.53 4.75
N SER A 56 2.87 17.68 3.71
CA SER A 56 3.42 18.00 2.40
C SER A 56 2.69 19.21 1.77
N PRO A 57 3.35 19.97 0.89
CA PRO A 57 2.74 21.15 0.26
C PRO A 57 1.46 20.87 -0.54
N TRP A 58 1.23 19.63 -0.92
CA TRP A 58 0.06 19.14 -1.67
C TRP A 58 -0.87 18.26 -0.83
N HIS A 59 -0.66 18.23 0.50
CA HIS A 59 -1.54 17.48 1.41
C HIS A 59 -2.98 17.92 1.28
N ALA A 60 -3.89 16.96 1.14
CA ALA A 60 -5.33 17.18 0.96
C ALA A 60 -5.71 18.09 -0.24
N ASP A 61 -4.78 18.32 -1.18
CA ASP A 61 -5.07 19.08 -2.39
C ASP A 61 -5.81 18.19 -3.40
N LYS A 62 -7.12 18.41 -3.53
CA LYS A 62 -8.01 17.66 -4.42
C LYS A 62 -7.70 17.85 -5.91
N SER A 63 -6.85 18.79 -6.26
CA SER A 63 -6.39 18.95 -7.64
C SER A 63 -5.36 17.89 -8.03
N VAL A 64 -4.65 17.25 -7.08
CA VAL A 64 -3.66 16.21 -7.38
C VAL A 64 -4.35 14.92 -7.82
N LYS A 65 -4.22 14.60 -9.11
CA LYS A 65 -4.82 13.41 -9.75
C LYS A 65 -3.78 12.37 -10.14
N GLN A 66 -2.59 12.83 -10.49
CA GLN A 66 -1.48 11.98 -10.91
C GLN A 66 -0.18 12.46 -10.27
N VAL A 67 0.65 11.50 -9.84
CA VAL A 67 2.02 11.76 -9.36
C VAL A 67 3.01 11.09 -10.31
N ILE A 68 4.01 11.86 -10.75
CA ILE A 68 5.16 11.37 -11.54
C ILE A 68 6.41 11.61 -10.72
N ILE A 69 7.03 10.55 -10.24
CA ILE A 69 8.31 10.59 -9.53
C ILE A 69 9.40 10.37 -10.54
N GLY A 70 10.36 11.30 -10.64
CA GLY A 70 11.45 11.30 -11.63
C GLY A 70 12.59 10.33 -11.26
N ASP A 71 13.34 9.95 -12.31
CA ASP A 71 14.51 9.08 -12.20
C ASP A 71 15.61 9.73 -11.35
N GLY A 72 15.97 9.42 -10.26
CA GLY A 72 16.94 10.06 -9.37
C GLY A 72 16.41 10.21 -7.95
N VAL A 73 15.07 10.13 -7.77
CA VAL A 73 14.47 10.05 -6.45
C VAL A 73 14.73 8.66 -5.88
N THR A 74 15.30 8.58 -4.68
CA THR A 74 15.72 7.31 -4.07
C THR A 74 14.75 6.80 -3.00
N THR A 75 14.01 7.70 -2.37
CA THR A 75 13.00 7.35 -1.36
C THR A 75 11.73 8.17 -1.53
N ILE A 76 10.58 7.55 -1.28
CA ILE A 76 9.33 8.28 -1.06
C ILE A 76 9.22 8.49 0.44
N GLY A 77 9.21 9.74 0.90
CA GLY A 77 9.21 10.10 2.31
C GLY A 77 7.94 9.67 3.04
N SER A 78 8.00 9.60 4.36
CA SER A 78 6.84 9.33 5.21
C SER A 78 5.75 10.38 4.99
N SER A 79 4.49 9.95 4.91
CA SER A 79 3.30 10.78 4.66
C SER A 79 3.40 11.69 3.42
N ALA A 80 4.27 11.34 2.44
CA ALA A 80 4.55 12.19 1.29
C ALA A 80 3.28 12.53 0.48
N PHE A 81 2.39 11.58 0.28
CA PHE A 81 1.14 11.73 -0.45
C PHE A 81 -0.08 11.35 0.40
N SER A 82 0.05 11.41 1.74
CA SER A 82 -1.06 11.18 2.64
C SER A 82 -2.19 12.18 2.38
N ASP A 83 -3.45 11.71 2.46
CA ASP A 83 -4.66 12.49 2.19
C ASP A 83 -4.76 13.07 0.75
N CYS A 84 -4.01 12.53 -0.22
CA CYS A 84 -4.24 12.84 -1.63
C CYS A 84 -5.44 12.02 -2.16
N ASP A 85 -6.63 12.34 -1.67
CA ASP A 85 -7.87 11.57 -1.86
C ASP A 85 -8.32 11.45 -3.33
N SER A 86 -7.92 12.40 -4.18
CA SER A 86 -8.21 12.44 -5.62
C SER A 86 -7.13 11.81 -6.49
N LEU A 87 -6.02 11.34 -5.88
CA LEU A 87 -4.91 10.70 -6.60
C LEU A 87 -5.36 9.36 -7.19
N THR A 88 -5.32 9.24 -8.52
CA THR A 88 -5.74 8.02 -9.24
C THR A 88 -4.58 7.14 -9.68
N SER A 89 -3.40 7.73 -9.91
CA SER A 89 -2.22 7.01 -10.38
C SER A 89 -0.91 7.61 -9.90
N VAL A 90 0.09 6.75 -9.69
CA VAL A 90 1.45 7.14 -9.38
C VAL A 90 2.45 6.36 -10.23
N THR A 91 3.44 7.05 -10.78
CA THR A 91 4.59 6.46 -11.45
C THR A 91 5.78 6.50 -10.50
N ILE A 92 6.31 5.33 -10.14
CA ILE A 92 7.47 5.16 -9.24
C ILE A 92 8.63 4.62 -10.07
N PRO A 93 9.76 5.33 -10.18
CA PRO A 93 10.91 4.91 -10.99
C PRO A 93 11.75 3.84 -10.30
N ASN A 94 12.62 3.17 -11.09
CA ASN A 94 13.55 2.14 -10.58
C ASN A 94 14.69 2.70 -9.68
N SER A 95 14.77 4.00 -9.47
CA SER A 95 15.69 4.61 -8.50
C SER A 95 15.17 4.52 -7.06
N VAL A 96 13.85 4.36 -6.87
CA VAL A 96 13.23 4.30 -5.53
C VAL A 96 13.48 2.95 -4.89
N THR A 97 14.07 2.97 -3.68
CA THR A 97 14.36 1.77 -2.88
C THR A 97 13.44 1.59 -1.68
N THR A 98 12.82 2.69 -1.23
CA THR A 98 11.97 2.69 -0.03
C THR A 98 10.70 3.50 -0.25
N ILE A 99 9.57 2.93 0.16
CA ILE A 99 8.29 3.61 0.31
C ILE A 99 8.09 3.83 1.81
N GLY A 100 8.06 5.09 2.25
CA GLY A 100 8.00 5.49 3.65
C GLY A 100 6.67 5.16 4.33
N SER A 101 6.62 5.36 5.64
CA SER A 101 5.40 5.13 6.42
C SER A 101 4.30 6.11 6.02
N SER A 102 3.06 5.62 5.91
CA SER A 102 1.89 6.42 5.49
C SER A 102 2.06 7.16 4.16
N ALA A 103 3.00 6.74 3.31
CA ALA A 103 3.36 7.49 2.09
C ALA A 103 2.17 7.78 1.18
N PHE A 104 1.21 6.87 1.08
CA PHE A 104 -0.05 6.96 0.30
C PHE A 104 -1.27 6.67 1.16
N GLU A 105 -1.19 6.91 2.47
CA GLU A 105 -2.34 6.76 3.39
C GLU A 105 -3.49 7.66 2.93
N LEU A 106 -4.74 7.16 2.97
CA LEU A 106 -5.95 7.90 2.58
C LEU A 106 -5.99 8.34 1.10
N CYS A 107 -5.23 7.69 0.21
CA CYS A 107 -5.37 7.88 -1.23
C CYS A 107 -6.58 7.09 -1.76
N PHE A 108 -7.79 7.55 -1.44
CA PHE A 108 -9.05 6.81 -1.67
C PHE A 108 -9.29 6.44 -3.13
N SER A 109 -8.82 7.27 -4.07
CA SER A 109 -9.04 7.11 -5.51
C SER A 109 -7.92 6.35 -6.22
N LEU A 110 -6.83 5.96 -5.53
CA LEU A 110 -5.70 5.26 -6.14
C LEU A 110 -6.13 3.85 -6.56
N THR A 111 -6.18 3.61 -7.88
CA THR A 111 -6.72 2.37 -8.44
C THR A 111 -5.67 1.29 -8.66
N SER A 112 -4.44 1.70 -8.95
CA SER A 112 -3.32 0.80 -9.17
C SER A 112 -1.99 1.44 -8.78
N VAL A 113 -1.04 0.61 -8.37
CA VAL A 113 0.35 1.00 -8.14
C VAL A 113 1.27 -0.11 -8.64
N THR A 114 2.28 0.29 -9.42
CA THR A 114 3.39 -0.59 -9.79
C THR A 114 4.56 -0.28 -8.89
N ILE A 115 4.90 -1.21 -8.00
CA ILE A 115 6.09 -1.11 -7.14
C ILE A 115 7.28 -1.65 -7.93
N PRO A 116 8.32 -0.85 -8.20
CA PRO A 116 9.46 -1.29 -9.00
C PRO A 116 10.36 -2.31 -8.27
N ASN A 117 11.14 -3.07 -9.04
CA ASN A 117 12.04 -4.11 -8.52
C ASN A 117 13.24 -3.56 -7.71
N SER A 118 13.36 -2.26 -7.55
CA SER A 118 14.34 -1.60 -6.68
C SER A 118 13.85 -1.47 -5.23
N VAL A 119 12.52 -1.49 -5.01
CA VAL A 119 11.94 -1.29 -3.67
C VAL A 119 12.19 -2.52 -2.81
N THR A 120 12.84 -2.30 -1.66
CA THR A 120 13.12 -3.35 -0.66
C THR A 120 12.19 -3.27 0.55
N THR A 121 11.64 -2.08 0.83
CA THR A 121 10.83 -1.83 2.02
C THR A 121 9.54 -1.10 1.67
N ILE A 122 8.42 -1.64 2.16
CA ILE A 122 7.12 -0.97 2.19
C ILE A 122 6.83 -0.63 3.66
N GLY A 123 6.73 0.67 3.96
CA GLY A 123 6.61 1.20 5.33
C GLY A 123 5.30 0.87 6.01
N TYR A 124 5.20 1.25 7.29
CA TYR A 124 3.97 1.12 8.08
C TYR A 124 2.86 1.97 7.46
N TYR A 125 1.65 1.42 7.30
CA TYR A 125 0.48 2.13 6.77
C TYR A 125 0.68 2.75 5.38
N ALA A 126 1.68 2.30 4.61
CA ALA A 126 2.11 2.96 3.37
C ALA A 126 0.97 3.18 2.35
N PHE A 127 0.00 2.27 2.28
CA PHE A 127 -1.20 2.33 1.44
C PHE A 127 -2.49 2.11 2.25
N GLU A 128 -2.48 2.50 3.54
CA GLU A 128 -3.67 2.40 4.38
C GLU A 128 -4.82 3.18 3.77
N LEU A 129 -6.02 2.58 3.78
CA LEU A 129 -7.26 3.19 3.29
C LEU A 129 -7.23 3.58 1.79
N CYS A 130 -6.40 2.94 0.97
CA CYS A 130 -6.48 3.04 -0.49
C CYS A 130 -7.68 2.20 -0.98
N PHE A 131 -8.89 2.72 -0.79
CA PHE A 131 -10.15 1.97 -1.00
C PHE A 131 -10.35 1.45 -2.42
N SER A 132 -9.85 2.18 -3.42
CA SER A 132 -10.02 1.85 -4.83
C SER A 132 -8.89 0.97 -5.39
N LEU A 133 -7.88 0.61 -4.59
CA LEU A 133 -6.75 -0.18 -5.06
C LEU A 133 -7.21 -1.61 -5.39
N THR A 134 -7.29 -1.94 -6.67
CA THR A 134 -7.81 -3.23 -7.15
C THR A 134 -6.73 -4.28 -7.37
N SER A 135 -5.53 -3.86 -7.73
CA SER A 135 -4.40 -4.74 -8.03
C SER A 135 -3.10 -4.26 -7.38
N LEU A 136 -2.34 -5.21 -6.89
CA LEU A 136 -1.04 -4.99 -6.26
C LEU A 136 -0.08 -6.10 -6.68
N THR A 137 1.08 -5.71 -7.19
CA THR A 137 2.21 -6.62 -7.39
C THR A 137 3.32 -6.23 -6.43
N ILE A 138 3.67 -7.14 -5.52
CA ILE A 138 4.81 -6.98 -4.62
C ILE A 138 6.02 -7.63 -5.29
N PRO A 139 7.06 -6.88 -5.66
CA PRO A 139 8.21 -7.43 -6.38
C PRO A 139 9.11 -8.29 -5.49
N ASN A 140 9.91 -9.15 -6.12
CA ASN A 140 10.85 -10.05 -5.43
C ASN A 140 12.03 -9.33 -4.73
N SER A 141 12.12 -8.03 -4.81
CA SER A 141 13.06 -7.19 -4.05
C SER A 141 12.56 -6.86 -2.65
N VAL A 142 11.25 -6.86 -2.43
CA VAL A 142 10.67 -6.50 -1.13
C VAL A 142 10.96 -7.57 -0.10
N THR A 143 11.62 -7.17 0.99
CA THR A 143 11.94 -8.03 2.13
C THR A 143 11.03 -7.79 3.33
N THR A 144 10.45 -6.58 3.42
CA THR A 144 9.62 -6.16 4.56
C THR A 144 8.32 -5.53 4.10
N ILE A 145 7.20 -6.02 4.64
CA ILE A 145 5.89 -5.41 4.55
C ILE A 145 5.52 -4.91 5.94
N GLY A 146 5.41 -3.60 6.10
CA GLY A 146 5.14 -2.93 7.38
C GLY A 146 3.74 -3.25 7.94
N SER A 147 3.56 -3.00 9.24
CA SER A 147 2.25 -3.14 9.86
C SER A 147 1.24 -2.17 9.22
N GLY A 148 0.03 -2.65 8.96
CA GLY A 148 -1.03 -1.88 8.33
C GLY A 148 -0.76 -1.44 6.89
N ALA A 149 0.31 -1.93 6.22
CA ALA A 149 0.76 -1.40 4.93
C ALA A 149 -0.34 -1.29 3.87
N PHE A 150 -1.32 -2.20 3.88
CA PHE A 150 -2.49 -2.23 3.00
C PHE A 150 -3.80 -2.37 3.80
N PHE A 151 -3.83 -1.79 5.00
CA PHE A 151 -5.01 -1.83 5.87
C PHE A 151 -6.20 -1.20 5.16
N SER A 152 -7.33 -1.93 5.13
CA SER A 152 -8.59 -1.48 4.51
C SER A 152 -8.48 -1.10 3.02
N CYS A 153 -7.63 -1.76 2.24
CA CYS A 153 -7.68 -1.71 0.78
C CYS A 153 -8.88 -2.58 0.31
N PHE A 154 -10.10 -2.04 0.44
CA PHE A 154 -11.34 -2.81 0.28
C PHE A 154 -11.52 -3.45 -1.09
N SER A 155 -10.99 -2.85 -2.14
CA SER A 155 -11.13 -3.32 -3.53
C SER A 155 -10.05 -4.30 -3.98
N LEU A 156 -9.02 -4.56 -3.13
CA LEU A 156 -7.94 -5.47 -3.48
C LEU A 156 -8.44 -6.91 -3.58
N THR A 157 -8.29 -7.54 -4.76
CA THR A 157 -8.89 -8.85 -5.04
C THR A 157 -7.94 -10.03 -4.83
N SER A 158 -6.65 -9.82 -5.02
CA SER A 158 -5.63 -10.87 -4.83
C SER A 158 -4.29 -10.27 -4.44
N VAL A 159 -3.48 -11.04 -3.71
CA VAL A 159 -2.10 -10.69 -3.40
C VAL A 159 -1.22 -11.94 -3.39
N THR A 160 -0.02 -11.79 -3.95
CA THR A 160 1.06 -12.77 -3.82
C THR A 160 2.18 -12.14 -3.01
N ILE A 161 2.51 -12.73 -1.86
CA ILE A 161 3.65 -12.36 -1.03
C ILE A 161 4.86 -13.14 -1.54
N PRO A 162 5.88 -12.49 -2.10
CA PRO A 162 7.00 -13.17 -2.73
C PRO A 162 7.92 -13.86 -1.72
N ASN A 163 8.79 -14.75 -2.23
CA ASN A 163 9.76 -15.48 -1.42
C ASN A 163 10.87 -14.59 -0.80
N SER A 164 10.98 -13.34 -1.18
CA SER A 164 11.89 -12.38 -0.56
C SER A 164 11.41 -11.86 0.80
N VAL A 165 10.07 -11.88 1.02
CA VAL A 165 9.48 -11.39 2.26
C VAL A 165 9.68 -12.41 3.38
N THR A 166 10.20 -11.96 4.52
CA THR A 166 10.41 -12.78 5.71
C THR A 166 9.32 -12.63 6.77
N THR A 167 8.69 -11.46 6.81
CA THR A 167 7.66 -11.15 7.82
C THR A 167 6.53 -10.35 7.20
N ILE A 168 5.30 -10.74 7.49
CA ILE A 168 4.10 -9.95 7.20
C ILE A 168 3.73 -9.20 8.48
N GLY A 169 3.72 -7.85 8.43
CA GLY A 169 3.44 -7.00 9.57
C GLY A 169 2.02 -7.17 10.14
N SER A 170 1.81 -6.74 11.38
CA SER A 170 0.49 -6.78 12.00
C SER A 170 -0.51 -5.95 11.19
N SER A 171 -1.72 -6.47 11.00
CA SER A 171 -2.80 -5.84 10.24
C SER A 171 -2.44 -5.46 8.80
N ALA A 172 -1.37 -6.02 8.21
CA ALA A 172 -0.84 -5.58 6.91
C ALA A 172 -1.89 -5.58 5.79
N PHE A 173 -2.84 -6.50 5.80
CA PHE A 173 -3.97 -6.63 4.86
C PHE A 173 -5.32 -6.70 5.56
N ALA A 174 -5.39 -6.22 6.82
CA ALA A 174 -6.66 -6.27 7.55
C ALA A 174 -7.72 -5.40 6.86
N GLY A 175 -8.95 -5.89 6.79
CA GLY A 175 -10.06 -5.20 6.14
C GLY A 175 -10.05 -5.22 4.61
N CYS A 176 -9.14 -5.95 3.95
CA CYS A 176 -9.19 -6.15 2.50
C CYS A 176 -10.38 -7.06 2.13
N SER A 177 -11.60 -6.51 2.22
CA SER A 177 -12.85 -7.29 2.19
C SER A 177 -13.13 -7.97 0.85
N SER A 178 -12.59 -7.46 -0.27
CA SER A 178 -12.70 -8.10 -1.60
C SER A 178 -11.60 -9.12 -1.90
N LEU A 179 -10.63 -9.31 -0.99
CA LEU A 179 -9.52 -10.23 -1.20
C LEU A 179 -10.02 -11.67 -1.21
N THR A 180 -9.89 -12.35 -2.35
CA THR A 180 -10.40 -13.72 -2.55
C THR A 180 -9.35 -14.80 -2.36
N SER A 181 -8.08 -14.47 -2.65
CA SER A 181 -6.97 -15.42 -2.54
C SER A 181 -5.67 -14.75 -2.09
N VAL A 182 -4.89 -15.49 -1.30
CA VAL A 182 -3.55 -15.08 -0.85
C VAL A 182 -2.59 -16.24 -1.04
N THR A 183 -1.43 -15.94 -1.65
CA THR A 183 -0.28 -16.86 -1.67
C THR A 183 0.84 -16.26 -0.83
N ILE A 184 1.27 -16.97 0.21
CA ILE A 184 2.35 -16.56 1.10
C ILE A 184 3.62 -17.33 0.73
N GLY A 185 4.68 -16.59 0.41
CA GLY A 185 5.97 -17.13 -0.02
C GLY A 185 6.68 -17.99 1.04
N ASN A 186 7.57 -18.84 0.57
CA ASN A 186 8.24 -19.85 1.42
C ASN A 186 9.30 -19.27 2.37
N SER A 187 9.69 -18.02 2.26
CA SER A 187 10.62 -17.39 3.22
C SER A 187 9.91 -16.68 4.38
N VAL A 188 8.58 -16.52 4.32
CA VAL A 188 7.83 -15.92 5.42
C VAL A 188 7.87 -16.85 6.63
N THR A 189 8.37 -16.34 7.76
CA THR A 189 8.42 -17.05 9.04
C THR A 189 7.27 -16.68 9.97
N THR A 190 6.80 -15.44 9.89
CA THR A 190 5.76 -14.91 10.79
C THR A 190 4.65 -14.22 10.00
N ILE A 191 3.42 -14.62 10.28
CA ILE A 191 2.20 -13.90 9.87
C ILE A 191 1.77 -13.08 11.08
N GLY A 192 1.82 -11.75 10.97
CA GLY A 192 1.58 -10.81 12.08
C GLY A 192 0.15 -10.86 12.64
N HIS A 193 -0.05 -10.24 13.79
CA HIS A 193 -1.36 -10.16 14.44
C HIS A 193 -2.38 -9.46 13.52
N GLY A 194 -3.54 -10.06 13.33
CA GLY A 194 -4.59 -9.52 12.48
C GLY A 194 -4.20 -9.30 11.01
N ALA A 195 -3.11 -9.91 10.52
CA ALA A 195 -2.55 -9.62 9.19
C ALA A 195 -3.60 -9.66 8.05
N PHE A 196 -4.59 -10.54 8.15
CA PHE A 196 -5.71 -10.69 7.23
C PHE A 196 -7.07 -10.61 7.94
N TYR A 197 -7.13 -9.88 9.06
CA TYR A 197 -8.37 -9.71 9.83
C TYR A 197 -9.47 -9.10 8.94
N GLY A 198 -10.66 -9.69 8.95
CA GLY A 198 -11.81 -9.14 8.22
C GLY A 198 -11.72 -9.24 6.70
N CYS A 199 -10.83 -10.06 6.13
CA CYS A 199 -10.83 -10.38 4.69
C CYS A 199 -12.01 -11.30 4.37
N SER A 200 -13.23 -10.74 4.40
CA SER A 200 -14.49 -11.50 4.39
C SER A 200 -14.72 -12.33 3.13
N SER A 201 -14.17 -11.93 1.98
CA SER A 201 -14.25 -12.67 0.71
C SER A 201 -13.15 -13.71 0.52
N LEU A 202 -12.20 -13.84 1.47
CA LEU A 202 -11.07 -14.75 1.33
C LEU A 202 -11.52 -16.19 1.35
N THR A 203 -11.37 -16.89 0.23
CA THR A 203 -11.79 -18.30 0.06
C THR A 203 -10.63 -19.28 0.15
N SER A 204 -9.42 -18.84 -0.20
CA SER A 204 -8.23 -19.69 -0.23
C SER A 204 -6.98 -18.96 0.25
N VAL A 205 -6.16 -19.67 1.03
CA VAL A 205 -4.85 -19.22 1.49
C VAL A 205 -3.84 -20.34 1.28
N THR A 206 -2.75 -20.02 0.58
CA THR A 206 -1.57 -20.90 0.53
C THR A 206 -0.52 -20.35 1.49
N ILE A 207 -0.15 -21.13 2.52
CA ILE A 207 0.84 -20.75 3.53
C ILE A 207 2.16 -21.40 3.19
N GLY A 208 3.23 -20.60 3.09
CA GLY A 208 4.58 -21.06 2.79
C GLY A 208 5.16 -21.99 3.89
N ASN A 209 6.05 -22.89 3.49
CA ASN A 209 6.57 -23.96 4.35
C ASN A 209 7.57 -23.50 5.43
N SER A 210 7.95 -22.23 5.49
CA SER A 210 8.81 -21.67 6.55
C SER A 210 8.03 -20.95 7.65
N VAL A 211 6.70 -20.80 7.52
CA VAL A 211 5.89 -20.13 8.53
C VAL A 211 5.92 -20.94 9.82
N THR A 212 6.44 -20.32 10.90
CA THR A 212 6.50 -20.90 12.25
C THR A 212 5.44 -20.33 13.17
N GLU A 213 5.00 -19.09 12.90
CA GLU A 213 4.02 -18.39 13.74
C GLU A 213 2.89 -17.76 12.91
N ILE A 214 1.65 -18.02 13.36
CA ILE A 214 0.43 -17.34 12.92
C ILE A 214 -0.06 -16.51 14.11
N GLY A 215 -0.10 -15.20 13.97
CA GLY A 215 -0.40 -14.25 15.04
C GLY A 215 -1.86 -14.29 15.51
N TYR A 216 -2.15 -13.58 16.61
CA TYR A 216 -3.51 -13.41 17.14
C TYR A 216 -4.41 -12.78 16.07
N TYR A 217 -5.65 -13.30 15.91
CA TYR A 217 -6.63 -12.79 14.95
C TYR A 217 -6.18 -12.77 13.48
N ALA A 218 -5.09 -13.45 13.10
CA ALA A 218 -4.46 -13.31 11.78
C ALA A 218 -5.42 -13.49 10.61
N PHE A 219 -6.39 -14.38 10.68
CA PHE A 219 -7.46 -14.64 9.70
C PHE A 219 -8.86 -14.52 10.31
N SER A 220 -8.99 -13.86 11.46
CA SER A 220 -10.29 -13.70 12.12
C SER A 220 -11.24 -12.87 11.23
N GLY A 221 -12.49 -13.29 11.13
CA GLY A 221 -13.48 -12.63 10.28
C GLY A 221 -13.31 -12.93 8.77
N CYS A 222 -12.45 -13.87 8.37
CA CYS A 222 -12.41 -14.38 7.00
C CYS A 222 -13.61 -15.32 6.76
N SER A 223 -14.82 -14.75 6.69
CA SER A 223 -16.08 -15.50 6.73
C SER A 223 -16.34 -16.38 5.50
N SER A 224 -15.60 -16.19 4.41
CA SER A 224 -15.67 -17.07 3.22
C SER A 224 -14.59 -18.17 3.23
N LEU A 225 -13.66 -18.17 4.21
CA LEU A 225 -12.57 -19.14 4.25
C LEU A 225 -13.09 -20.49 4.79
N THR A 226 -13.19 -21.46 3.88
CA THR A 226 -13.73 -22.81 4.19
C THR A 226 -12.65 -23.82 4.52
N SER A 227 -11.42 -23.59 4.07
CA SER A 227 -10.29 -24.48 4.33
C SER A 227 -8.97 -23.74 4.26
N VAL A 228 -8.01 -24.17 5.08
CA VAL A 228 -6.62 -23.74 5.04
C VAL A 228 -5.71 -24.92 5.34
N THR A 229 -4.65 -25.08 4.56
CA THR A 229 -3.61 -26.06 4.87
C THR A 229 -2.53 -25.38 5.69
N ILE A 230 -2.38 -25.80 6.94
CA ILE A 230 -1.35 -25.31 7.85
C ILE A 230 -0.11 -26.20 7.69
N PRO A 231 1.05 -25.66 7.25
CA PRO A 231 2.25 -26.46 7.07
C PRO A 231 2.81 -26.97 8.41
N ASN A 232 3.60 -28.04 8.33
CA ASN A 232 4.20 -28.68 9.54
C ASN A 232 5.20 -27.76 10.27
N SER A 233 5.72 -26.73 9.61
CA SER A 233 6.61 -25.73 10.20
C SER A 233 5.94 -24.87 11.27
N VAL A 234 4.59 -24.72 11.23
CA VAL A 234 3.87 -23.87 12.18
C VAL A 234 3.89 -24.50 13.57
N THR A 235 4.54 -23.82 14.51
CA THR A 235 4.63 -24.19 15.93
C THR A 235 3.68 -23.40 16.81
N THR A 236 3.30 -22.20 16.40
CA THR A 236 2.46 -21.29 17.18
C THR A 236 1.30 -20.76 16.36
N ILE A 237 0.09 -20.87 16.91
CA ILE A 237 -1.13 -20.23 16.39
C ILE A 237 -1.71 -19.38 17.51
N GLY A 238 -1.84 -18.07 17.26
CA GLY A 238 -2.37 -17.11 18.21
C GLY A 238 -3.87 -17.32 18.48
N TYR A 239 -4.35 -16.78 19.62
CA TYR A 239 -5.77 -16.85 19.97
C TYR A 239 -6.62 -16.19 18.88
N TYR A 240 -7.77 -16.78 18.60
CA TYR A 240 -8.74 -16.29 17.61
C TYR A 240 -8.18 -16.16 16.19
N ALA A 241 -7.04 -16.81 15.86
CA ALA A 241 -6.40 -16.67 14.56
C ALA A 241 -7.36 -16.96 13.38
N PHE A 242 -8.33 -17.83 13.56
CA PHE A 242 -9.34 -18.22 12.55
C PHE A 242 -10.79 -18.03 13.04
N SER A 243 -11.03 -17.19 14.04
CA SER A 243 -12.37 -16.93 14.56
C SER A 243 -13.26 -16.32 13.47
N GLY A 244 -14.50 -16.81 13.34
CA GLY A 244 -15.44 -16.33 12.33
C GLY A 244 -15.18 -16.84 10.90
N CYS A 245 -14.26 -17.80 10.72
CA CYS A 245 -14.14 -18.55 9.46
C CYS A 245 -15.20 -19.66 9.39
N ILE A 246 -15.68 -19.99 8.18
CA ILE A 246 -16.61 -21.14 7.98
C ILE A 246 -15.77 -22.42 7.90
N TYR A 247 -15.52 -23.06 9.03
CA TYR A 247 -14.79 -24.32 9.06
C TYR A 247 -15.71 -25.53 8.75
N ASN A 248 -15.48 -26.20 7.62
CA ASN A 248 -15.76 -27.62 7.49
C ASN A 248 -14.49 -28.38 7.89
N HIS A 249 -14.53 -29.13 9.00
CA HIS A 249 -13.43 -29.89 9.57
C HIS A 249 -12.65 -30.72 8.55
N ARG A 250 -11.66 -30.14 7.87
CA ARG A 250 -10.60 -30.86 7.16
C ARG A 250 -9.27 -30.16 7.41
N THR A 251 -8.86 -30.09 8.68
CA THR A 251 -7.43 -29.93 8.95
C THR A 251 -6.79 -31.27 8.67
N THR A 252 -6.10 -31.42 7.55
CA THR A 252 -5.19 -32.53 7.34
C THR A 252 -3.98 -32.29 8.27
N LYS A 253 -4.15 -32.67 9.54
CA LYS A 253 -3.03 -32.85 10.46
C LYS A 253 -3.01 -34.28 10.93
N THR A 254 -1.97 -34.97 10.51
CA THR A 254 -1.43 -36.12 11.23
C THR A 254 -0.80 -35.61 12.54
N ASN A 255 -1.44 -35.96 13.67
CA ASN A 255 -0.88 -36.02 15.02
C ASN A 255 -0.05 -34.84 15.53
N GLN A 256 -0.63 -33.66 15.82
CA GLN A 256 -0.06 -32.76 16.81
C GLN A 256 -1.13 -32.13 17.71
N LYS A 257 -0.90 -32.28 19.03
CA LYS A 257 -1.62 -31.63 20.13
C LYS A 257 -1.43 -30.12 20.01
N TYR A 258 -2.45 -29.38 19.54
CA TYR A 258 -2.57 -27.97 19.88
C TYR A 258 -3.52 -27.85 21.07
N PRO A 259 -3.18 -27.07 22.12
CA PRO A 259 -4.15 -26.72 23.14
C PRO A 259 -5.31 -26.02 22.43
N SER A 260 -6.53 -26.47 22.70
CA SER A 260 -7.81 -25.97 22.22
C SER A 260 -7.72 -24.62 21.52
N VAL A 261 -7.74 -24.63 20.18
CA VAL A 261 -8.09 -23.47 19.39
C VAL A 261 -9.55 -23.19 19.75
N ASN A 262 -9.80 -22.20 20.62
CA ASN A 262 -11.15 -21.70 20.82
C ASN A 262 -11.58 -21.05 19.51
N LEU A 263 -12.39 -21.78 18.74
CA LEU A 263 -13.09 -21.38 17.51
C LEU A 263 -14.14 -20.32 17.83
#